data_1f3507fee444a1d206f40063ec98d513
#
_entry.id   1f3507fee444a1d206f40063ec98d513
#
_cell.length_a   1.000
_cell.length_b   1.000
_cell.length_c   1.000
_cell.angle_alpha   90.00
_cell.angle_beta   90.00
_cell.angle_gamma   90.00
#
_symmetry.space_group_name_H-M   'P 1'
#
loop_
_entity.id
_entity.type
_entity.pdbx_description
1 polymer ?
#
loop_
_entity_poly.entity_id
_entity_poly.type
_entity_poly.pdbx_seq_one_letter_code
_entity_poly.pdbx_strand_id
1 'polypeptide(L)'
;NKNGKLDIYEDWRKTVDERAADLAKQLSVQEIAGLMLYSGHQAVPARPDGYFAGTYNGKAFDAKSMDPSDLTDQQKKFLKEDNLRHVLITTVSSPEDAAKWNNKIQAFCESVGKGIPANNSTDPRHGTSARAEFNAAAGGLISMWPSSLGMAATFKPELVQQFGRIAAQEYRALGIATALSPQVDIATEPRWSRFDGTFGESSKLSAAM
;
A
#
# COMPACT_ATOMS: atom_id res chain seq x y z
N ASN A 1 4.78 20.87 -10.04
CA ASN A 1 5.44 20.80 -11.36
C ASN A 1 6.57 21.82 -11.53
N LYS A 2 6.81 22.67 -10.55
CA LYS A 2 7.89 23.68 -10.51
C LYS A 2 7.84 24.74 -11.63
N ASN A 3 6.67 24.98 -12.22
CA ASN A 3 6.49 26.01 -13.25
C ASN A 3 6.28 27.43 -12.68
N GLY A 4 6.24 27.58 -11.35
CA GLY A 4 6.03 28.85 -10.66
C GLY A 4 4.60 29.39 -10.69
N LYS A 5 3.62 28.56 -11.08
CA LYS A 5 2.20 28.87 -11.13
C LYS A 5 1.43 27.84 -10.32
N LEU A 6 0.31 28.25 -9.76
CA LEU A 6 -0.66 27.32 -9.16
C LEU A 6 -1.60 26.85 -10.26
N ASP A 7 -1.31 25.68 -10.82
CA ASP A 7 -2.18 25.07 -11.82
C ASP A 7 -3.49 24.56 -11.16
N ILE A 8 -4.54 24.35 -11.96
CA ILE A 8 -5.84 23.93 -11.43
C ILE A 8 -5.72 22.59 -10.68
N TYR A 9 -4.94 21.66 -11.21
CA TYR A 9 -4.77 20.35 -10.57
C TYR A 9 -4.03 20.41 -9.23
N GLU A 10 -3.23 21.44 -8.99
CA GLU A 10 -2.49 21.69 -7.74
C GLU A 10 -3.37 22.39 -6.69
N ASP A 11 -4.45 23.07 -7.11
CA ASP A 11 -5.31 23.85 -6.23
C ASP A 11 -6.35 22.94 -5.54
N TRP A 12 -6.08 22.58 -4.29
CA TRP A 12 -6.95 21.72 -3.47
C TRP A 12 -8.37 22.29 -3.22
N ARG A 13 -8.60 23.60 -3.49
CA ARG A 13 -9.90 24.24 -3.38
C ARG A 13 -10.83 23.94 -4.58
N LYS A 14 -10.25 23.42 -5.66
CA LYS A 14 -10.97 22.97 -6.83
C LYS A 14 -11.55 21.57 -6.62
N THR A 15 -12.61 21.27 -7.33
CA THR A 15 -13.21 19.94 -7.29
C THR A 15 -12.24 18.88 -7.83
N VAL A 16 -12.43 17.62 -7.43
CA VAL A 16 -11.63 16.50 -7.92
C VAL A 16 -11.70 16.40 -9.45
N ASP A 17 -12.90 16.60 -10.02
CA ASP A 17 -13.11 16.52 -11.48
C ASP A 17 -12.39 17.63 -12.23
N GLU A 18 -12.43 18.87 -11.74
CA GLU A 18 -11.69 19.99 -12.34
C GLU A 18 -10.17 19.72 -12.32
N ARG A 19 -9.68 19.24 -11.17
CA ARG A 19 -8.26 18.92 -10.99
C ARG A 19 -7.82 17.76 -11.87
N ALA A 20 -8.59 16.69 -11.93
CA ALA A 20 -8.31 15.54 -12.77
C ALA A 20 -8.34 15.88 -14.27
N ALA A 21 -9.33 16.67 -14.70
CA ALA A 21 -9.44 17.11 -16.10
C ALA A 21 -8.28 18.02 -16.54
N ASP A 22 -7.80 18.88 -15.63
CA ASP A 22 -6.66 19.76 -15.91
C ASP A 22 -5.36 18.95 -15.99
N LEU A 23 -5.12 18.04 -15.02
CA LEU A 23 -3.94 17.18 -15.02
C LEU A 23 -3.91 16.28 -16.27
N ALA A 24 -5.03 15.66 -16.62
CA ALA A 24 -5.13 14.75 -17.77
C ALA A 24 -4.71 15.43 -19.10
N LYS A 25 -4.98 16.73 -19.27
CA LYS A 25 -4.55 17.50 -20.45
C LYS A 25 -3.05 17.75 -20.50
N GLN A 26 -2.38 17.65 -19.37
CA GLN A 26 -0.96 17.93 -19.21
C GLN A 26 -0.09 16.68 -19.23
N LEU A 27 -0.68 15.50 -19.13
CA LEU A 27 0.03 14.22 -19.11
C LEU A 27 0.29 13.70 -20.52
N SER A 28 1.50 13.19 -20.73
CA SER A 28 1.84 12.38 -21.89
C SER A 28 1.22 10.97 -21.78
N VAL A 29 1.18 10.27 -22.90
CA VAL A 29 0.72 8.86 -22.92
C VAL A 29 1.58 7.99 -22.01
N GLN A 30 2.90 8.23 -21.93
CA GLN A 30 3.82 7.51 -21.06
C GLN A 30 3.51 7.76 -19.58
N GLU A 31 3.24 9.01 -19.20
CA GLU A 31 2.85 9.34 -17.81
C GLU A 31 1.51 8.71 -17.45
N ILE A 32 0.53 8.71 -18.35
CA ILE A 32 -0.76 8.03 -18.15
C ILE A 32 -0.57 6.52 -17.99
N ALA A 33 0.25 5.90 -18.85
CA ALA A 33 0.56 4.47 -18.74
C ALA A 33 1.22 4.14 -17.39
N GLY A 34 2.14 4.98 -16.91
CA GLY A 34 2.76 4.83 -15.60
C GLY A 34 1.75 4.89 -14.45
N LEU A 35 0.76 5.77 -14.53
CA LEU A 35 -0.33 5.86 -13.54
C LEU A 35 -1.25 4.64 -13.53
N MET A 36 -1.26 3.84 -14.60
CA MET A 36 -2.02 2.59 -14.69
C MET A 36 -1.22 1.38 -14.18
N LEU A 37 0.08 1.55 -13.90
CA LEU A 37 0.94 0.48 -13.39
C LEU A 37 0.85 0.37 -11.87
N TYR A 38 0.98 -0.87 -11.41
CA TYR A 38 1.13 -1.21 -9.99
C TYR A 38 2.53 -1.75 -9.75
N SER A 39 3.19 -1.37 -8.67
CA SER A 39 4.51 -1.91 -8.36
C SER A 39 4.44 -3.40 -8.03
N GLY A 40 5.54 -4.11 -8.22
CA GLY A 40 5.76 -5.35 -7.50
C GLY A 40 5.77 -5.09 -5.98
N HIS A 41 5.74 -6.16 -5.20
CA HIS A 41 5.81 -6.10 -3.74
C HIS A 41 7.12 -5.44 -3.28
N GLN A 42 7.05 -4.48 -2.36
CA GLN A 42 8.21 -3.78 -1.84
C GLN A 42 8.51 -4.22 -0.40
N ALA A 43 9.80 -4.33 -0.08
CA ALA A 43 10.27 -4.51 1.29
C ALA A 43 11.00 -3.24 1.77
N VAL A 44 10.86 -2.95 3.06
CA VAL A 44 11.48 -1.80 3.73
C VAL A 44 12.15 -2.26 5.04
N PRO A 45 13.49 -2.29 5.10
CA PRO A 45 14.42 -2.09 3.99
C PRO A 45 14.37 -3.23 2.97
N ALA A 46 14.84 -2.96 1.74
CA ALA A 46 14.95 -3.98 0.71
C ALA A 46 15.95 -5.07 1.11
N ARG A 47 15.73 -6.28 0.62
CA ARG A 47 16.64 -7.43 0.83
C ARG A 47 17.83 -7.34 -0.13
N PRO A 48 18.95 -7.98 0.20
CA PRO A 48 20.12 -7.98 -0.69
C PRO A 48 19.88 -8.79 -1.97
N ASP A 49 18.97 -9.76 -1.93
CA ASP A 49 18.67 -10.67 -3.03
C ASP A 49 17.20 -11.11 -3.05
N GLY A 50 16.84 -11.88 -4.07
CA GLY A 50 15.51 -12.47 -4.23
C GLY A 50 14.45 -11.47 -4.67
N TYR A 51 13.19 -11.83 -4.44
CA TYR A 51 12.01 -11.09 -4.92
C TYR A 51 11.91 -9.64 -4.38
N PHE A 52 12.44 -9.41 -3.17
CA PHE A 52 12.43 -8.11 -2.50
C PHE A 52 13.77 -7.40 -2.56
N ALA A 53 14.63 -7.76 -3.52
CA ALA A 53 15.95 -7.18 -3.65
C ALA A 53 15.90 -5.71 -4.05
N GLY A 54 16.86 -4.95 -3.51
CA GLY A 54 17.06 -3.56 -3.87
C GLY A 54 18.41 -3.05 -3.43
N THR A 55 18.84 -1.96 -4.05
CA THR A 55 20.13 -1.33 -3.75
C THR A 55 19.96 0.12 -3.32
N TYR A 56 20.94 0.64 -2.61
CA TYR A 56 21.03 2.00 -2.12
C TYR A 56 22.36 2.59 -2.62
N ASN A 57 22.30 3.42 -3.65
CA ASN A 57 23.47 3.91 -4.38
C ASN A 57 24.38 2.75 -4.86
N GLY A 58 23.76 1.73 -5.45
CA GLY A 58 24.43 0.55 -5.98
C GLY A 58 24.90 -0.48 -4.95
N LYS A 59 24.59 -0.30 -3.66
CA LYS A 59 25.00 -1.20 -2.57
C LYS A 59 23.80 -1.87 -1.92
N ALA A 60 23.99 -3.07 -1.39
CA ALA A 60 22.99 -3.71 -0.52
C ALA A 60 22.77 -2.90 0.76
N PHE A 61 21.60 -3.08 1.39
CA PHE A 61 21.29 -2.44 2.67
C PHE A 61 22.31 -2.85 3.75
N ASP A 62 22.82 -1.84 4.46
CA ASP A 62 23.68 -2.00 5.64
C ASP A 62 23.08 -1.28 6.83
N ALA A 63 22.55 -2.04 7.78
CA ALA A 63 21.90 -1.53 8.98
C ALA A 63 22.80 -0.68 9.89
N LYS A 64 24.13 -0.73 9.70
CA LYS A 64 25.07 0.08 10.51
C LYS A 64 25.25 1.49 9.97
N SER A 65 24.96 1.71 8.69
CA SER A 65 25.27 2.97 8.01
C SER A 65 24.12 3.58 7.22
N MET A 66 22.99 2.88 7.08
CA MET A 66 21.86 3.30 6.27
C MET A 66 20.57 3.37 7.08
N ASP A 67 19.71 4.34 6.74
CA ASP A 67 18.36 4.41 7.29
C ASP A 67 17.46 3.36 6.61
N PRO A 68 16.80 2.46 7.38
CA PRO A 68 15.93 1.43 6.80
C PRO A 68 14.78 1.98 5.98
N SER A 69 14.38 3.22 6.24
CA SER A 69 13.31 3.89 5.50
C SER A 69 13.77 4.61 4.23
N ASP A 70 15.02 4.51 3.82
CA ASP A 70 15.49 5.12 2.58
C ASP A 70 14.90 4.42 1.35
N LEU A 71 14.72 5.20 0.28
CA LEU A 71 14.27 4.67 -1.00
C LEU A 71 15.42 3.97 -1.73
N THR A 72 15.13 2.78 -2.26
CA THR A 72 16.08 2.07 -3.12
C THR A 72 16.26 2.77 -4.47
N ASP A 73 17.34 2.42 -5.17
CA ASP A 73 17.59 2.89 -6.53
C ASP A 73 16.45 2.45 -7.47
N GLN A 74 15.94 1.24 -7.29
CA GLN A 74 14.83 0.69 -8.09
C GLN A 74 13.53 1.45 -7.83
N GLN A 75 13.22 1.80 -6.57
CA GLN A 75 12.06 2.61 -6.22
C GLN A 75 12.14 4.01 -6.84
N LYS A 76 13.28 4.67 -6.71
CA LYS A 76 13.51 5.98 -7.35
C LYS A 76 13.35 5.89 -8.87
N LYS A 77 13.84 4.80 -9.48
CA LYS A 77 13.74 4.58 -10.93
C LYS A 77 12.28 4.46 -11.37
N PHE A 78 11.51 3.51 -10.80
CA PHE A 78 10.13 3.31 -11.26
C PHE A 78 9.24 4.53 -10.98
N LEU A 79 9.46 5.26 -9.89
CA LEU A 79 8.72 6.49 -9.59
C LEU A 79 9.03 7.62 -10.57
N LYS A 80 10.30 7.75 -11.01
CA LYS A 80 10.75 8.84 -11.84
C LYS A 80 10.68 8.54 -13.35
N GLU A 81 11.13 7.35 -13.76
CA GLU A 81 11.26 6.99 -15.16
C GLU A 81 10.01 6.32 -15.71
N ASP A 82 9.41 5.39 -14.93
CA ASP A 82 8.20 4.68 -15.33
C ASP A 82 6.92 5.41 -14.94
N ASN A 83 7.02 6.56 -14.25
CA ASN A 83 5.90 7.38 -13.77
C ASN A 83 4.89 6.63 -12.88
N LEU A 84 5.30 5.52 -12.28
CA LEU A 84 4.47 4.68 -11.43
C LEU A 84 4.10 5.44 -10.15
N ARG A 85 2.84 5.30 -9.71
CA ARG A 85 2.32 5.95 -8.49
C ARG A 85 1.56 5.00 -7.56
N HIS A 86 1.22 3.80 -7.99
CA HIS A 86 0.61 2.79 -7.14
C HIS A 86 1.67 1.84 -6.59
N VAL A 87 2.01 2.00 -5.31
CA VAL A 87 3.14 1.30 -4.68
C VAL A 87 2.63 0.35 -3.60
N LEU A 88 2.98 -0.93 -3.75
CA LEU A 88 2.59 -2.01 -2.84
C LEU A 88 3.72 -2.30 -1.85
N ILE A 89 3.53 -1.91 -0.59
CA ILE A 89 4.43 -2.26 0.49
C ILE A 89 3.92 -3.52 1.20
N THR A 90 4.75 -4.52 1.37
CA THR A 90 4.35 -5.80 1.96
C THR A 90 5.17 -6.20 3.17
N THR A 91 6.46 -5.90 3.18
CA THR A 91 7.34 -6.22 4.30
C THR A 91 8.01 -4.95 4.80
N VAL A 92 7.91 -4.68 6.10
CA VAL A 92 8.61 -3.56 6.75
C VAL A 92 9.23 -4.01 8.06
N SER A 93 10.33 -3.38 8.47
CA SER A 93 11.03 -3.69 9.71
C SER A 93 10.24 -3.24 10.94
N SER A 94 9.53 -2.13 10.84
CA SER A 94 8.70 -1.58 11.93
C SER A 94 7.62 -0.64 11.39
N PRO A 95 6.56 -0.34 12.17
CA PRO A 95 5.59 0.70 11.83
C PRO A 95 6.22 2.08 11.64
N GLU A 96 7.24 2.41 12.42
CA GLU A 96 7.97 3.66 12.30
C GLU A 96 8.70 3.76 10.95
N ASP A 97 9.38 2.70 10.53
CA ASP A 97 10.04 2.66 9.23
C ASP A 97 9.03 2.72 8.08
N ALA A 98 7.86 2.09 8.23
CA ALA A 98 6.78 2.22 7.27
C ALA A 98 6.32 3.68 7.10
N ALA A 99 6.04 4.37 8.20
CA ALA A 99 5.61 5.77 8.17
C ALA A 99 6.69 6.69 7.57
N LYS A 100 7.94 6.53 7.97
CA LYS A 100 9.07 7.30 7.44
C LYS A 100 9.26 7.06 5.95
N TRP A 101 9.23 5.79 5.52
CA TRP A 101 9.39 5.42 4.12
C TRP A 101 8.24 5.97 3.27
N ASN A 102 6.99 5.87 3.74
CA ASN A 102 5.84 6.43 3.06
C ASN A 102 5.97 7.96 2.91
N ASN A 103 6.45 8.67 3.92
CA ASN A 103 6.72 10.11 3.82
C ASN A 103 7.82 10.41 2.79
N LYS A 104 8.89 9.60 2.75
CA LYS A 104 9.97 9.77 1.76
C LYS A 104 9.49 9.51 0.33
N ILE A 105 8.62 8.51 0.12
CA ILE A 105 8.00 8.29 -1.19
C ILE A 105 7.17 9.51 -1.62
N GLN A 106 6.33 10.05 -0.74
CA GLN A 106 5.52 11.23 -1.06
C GLN A 106 6.42 12.41 -1.45
N ALA A 107 7.41 12.74 -0.62
CA ALA A 107 8.35 13.81 -0.91
C ALA A 107 9.10 13.60 -2.24
N PHE A 108 9.49 12.37 -2.54
CA PHE A 108 10.13 12.05 -3.83
C PHE A 108 9.16 12.24 -4.99
N CYS A 109 7.94 11.73 -4.92
CA CYS A 109 6.92 11.88 -5.94
C CYS A 109 6.57 13.35 -6.22
N GLU A 110 6.45 14.17 -5.16
CA GLU A 110 6.24 15.61 -5.28
C GLU A 110 7.43 16.33 -5.94
N SER A 111 8.63 15.76 -5.83
CA SER A 111 9.84 16.35 -6.40
C SER A 111 10.04 16.05 -7.88
N VAL A 112 9.31 15.10 -8.47
CA VAL A 112 9.51 14.62 -9.85
C VAL A 112 8.27 14.79 -10.70
N GLY A 113 8.47 14.97 -12.02
CA GLY A 113 7.41 15.07 -13.02
C GLY A 113 6.39 16.17 -12.70
N LYS A 114 5.12 15.79 -12.66
CA LYS A 114 3.99 16.68 -12.34
C LYS A 114 3.72 16.80 -10.82
N GLY A 115 4.54 16.19 -9.97
CA GLY A 115 4.33 16.21 -8.52
C GLY A 115 3.13 15.36 -8.05
N ILE A 116 2.72 14.36 -8.82
CA ILE A 116 1.60 13.49 -8.47
C ILE A 116 1.98 12.60 -7.28
N PRO A 117 1.24 12.63 -6.16
CA PRO A 117 1.52 11.82 -4.98
C PRO A 117 1.43 10.32 -5.26
N ALA A 118 2.14 9.52 -4.48
CA ALA A 118 1.99 8.07 -4.52
C ALA A 118 0.70 7.63 -3.80
N ASN A 119 0.05 6.62 -4.34
CA ASN A 119 -0.98 5.83 -3.67
C ASN A 119 -0.31 4.58 -3.06
N ASN A 120 0.07 4.70 -1.79
CA ASN A 120 0.70 3.60 -1.08
C ASN A 120 -0.35 2.61 -0.61
N SER A 121 -0.10 1.35 -0.85
CA SER A 121 -1.01 0.25 -0.58
C SER A 121 -0.31 -0.90 0.13
N THR A 122 -1.09 -1.80 0.69
CA THR A 122 -0.60 -3.01 1.34
C THR A 122 -1.58 -4.16 1.21
N ASP A 123 -1.08 -5.37 1.30
CA ASP A 123 -1.89 -6.54 1.64
C ASP A 123 -2.38 -6.45 3.10
N PRO A 124 -3.42 -7.23 3.49
CA PRO A 124 -3.92 -7.24 4.87
C PRO A 124 -2.83 -7.56 5.89
N ARG A 125 -2.72 -6.75 6.97
CA ARG A 125 -1.67 -6.88 7.99
C ARG A 125 -2.17 -7.25 9.37
N HIS A 126 -3.47 -7.15 9.62
CA HIS A 126 -4.07 -7.28 10.94
C HIS A 126 -4.39 -8.73 11.34
N GLY A 127 -3.87 -9.71 10.63
CA GLY A 127 -4.12 -11.12 10.91
C GLY A 127 -3.18 -11.69 11.97
N THR A 128 -3.66 -12.74 12.65
CA THR A 128 -2.89 -13.52 13.62
C THR A 128 -2.16 -14.70 12.98
N SER A 129 -2.36 -14.94 11.68
CA SER A 129 -1.78 -16.07 10.98
C SER A 129 -0.25 -15.97 10.94
N ALA A 130 0.41 -17.07 11.32
CA ALA A 130 1.87 -17.22 11.22
C ALA A 130 2.41 -17.32 9.78
N ARG A 131 1.55 -17.30 8.77
CA ARG A 131 1.95 -17.07 7.37
C ARG A 131 2.26 -15.59 7.13
N ALA A 132 3.02 -15.12 7.94
CA ALA A 132 3.49 -13.79 8.24
C ALA A 132 4.41 -13.20 7.18
N GLU A 133 4.48 -13.74 5.97
CA GLU A 133 5.29 -13.17 4.92
C GLU A 133 4.91 -11.71 4.64
N PHE A 134 3.62 -11.41 4.75
CA PHE A 134 3.08 -10.06 4.60
C PHE A 134 2.74 -9.37 5.93
N ASN A 135 2.78 -10.10 7.06
CA ASN A 135 2.44 -9.58 8.38
C ASN A 135 3.64 -9.55 9.35
N ALA A 136 4.74 -10.19 9.00
CA ALA A 136 5.85 -10.46 9.92
C ALA A 136 6.41 -9.20 10.56
N ALA A 137 6.49 -8.13 9.80
CA ALA A 137 7.12 -6.90 10.27
C ALA A 137 6.19 -6.00 11.10
N ALA A 138 4.89 -6.22 11.02
CA ALA A 138 3.93 -5.52 11.86
C ALA A 138 3.48 -6.35 13.07
N GLY A 139 4.03 -7.55 13.23
CA GLY A 139 3.61 -8.51 14.24
C GLY A 139 3.59 -7.97 15.65
N GLY A 140 2.39 -7.71 16.19
CA GLY A 140 2.16 -7.22 17.53
C GLY A 140 2.36 -5.71 17.73
N LEU A 141 2.78 -4.96 16.73
CA LEU A 141 2.92 -3.49 16.80
C LEU A 141 1.72 -2.74 16.23
N ILE A 142 0.84 -3.45 15.53
CA ILE A 142 -0.51 -3.01 15.16
C ILE A 142 -1.52 -4.02 15.70
N SER A 143 -2.81 -3.70 15.69
CA SER A 143 -3.83 -4.59 16.22
C SER A 143 -3.90 -5.89 15.43
N MET A 144 -4.09 -7.01 16.13
CA MET A 144 -4.17 -8.34 15.54
C MET A 144 -5.59 -8.90 15.72
N TRP A 145 -6.15 -9.36 14.61
CA TRP A 145 -7.53 -9.81 14.52
C TRP A 145 -7.62 -11.24 13.97
N PRO A 146 -8.69 -11.98 14.26
CA PRO A 146 -8.95 -13.25 13.59
C PRO A 146 -8.99 -13.10 12.07
N SER A 147 -8.84 -14.20 11.34
CA SER A 147 -9.07 -14.19 9.88
C SER A 147 -10.51 -13.73 9.55
N SER A 148 -10.75 -13.32 8.32
CA SER A 148 -12.09 -12.94 7.85
C SER A 148 -13.11 -14.06 8.10
N LEU A 149 -12.71 -15.32 7.89
CA LEU A 149 -13.55 -16.48 8.19
C LEU A 149 -13.86 -16.59 9.70
N GLY A 150 -12.86 -16.35 10.55
CA GLY A 150 -13.05 -16.33 12.01
C GLY A 150 -13.99 -15.21 12.47
N MET A 151 -13.89 -14.03 11.86
CA MET A 151 -14.83 -12.93 12.12
C MET A 151 -16.25 -13.26 11.63
N ALA A 152 -16.37 -13.85 10.44
CA ALA A 152 -17.67 -14.28 9.89
C ALA A 152 -18.37 -15.33 10.75
N ALA A 153 -17.61 -16.25 11.38
CA ALA A 153 -18.16 -17.26 12.31
C ALA A 153 -18.83 -16.66 13.55
N THR A 154 -18.63 -15.39 13.84
CA THR A 154 -19.35 -14.70 14.93
C THR A 154 -20.75 -14.27 14.53
N PHE A 155 -21.06 -14.20 13.23
CA PHE A 155 -22.30 -13.64 12.68
C PHE A 155 -22.61 -12.20 13.14
N LYS A 156 -21.54 -11.39 13.42
CA LYS A 156 -21.65 -10.03 13.94
C LYS A 156 -21.01 -9.01 12.97
N PRO A 157 -21.77 -8.45 12.01
CA PRO A 157 -21.25 -7.42 11.10
C PRO A 157 -20.66 -6.21 11.83
N GLU A 158 -21.20 -5.85 13.00
CA GLU A 158 -20.68 -4.75 13.82
C GLU A 158 -19.23 -4.98 14.29
N LEU A 159 -18.81 -6.23 14.47
CA LEU A 159 -17.42 -6.59 14.80
C LEU A 159 -16.51 -6.30 13.61
N VAL A 160 -16.93 -6.66 12.40
CA VAL A 160 -16.17 -6.40 11.16
C VAL A 160 -16.09 -4.89 10.90
N GLN A 161 -17.19 -4.16 11.15
CA GLN A 161 -17.18 -2.69 11.06
C GLN A 161 -16.19 -2.06 12.06
N GLN A 162 -16.14 -2.57 13.30
CA GLN A 162 -15.16 -2.11 14.28
C GLN A 162 -13.73 -2.39 13.82
N PHE A 163 -13.46 -3.60 13.34
CA PHE A 163 -12.19 -3.96 12.73
C PHE A 163 -11.80 -2.96 11.62
N GLY A 164 -12.69 -2.72 10.68
CA GLY A 164 -12.43 -1.80 9.57
C GLY A 164 -12.07 -0.38 10.01
N ARG A 165 -12.73 0.14 11.06
CA ARG A 165 -12.40 1.45 11.64
C ARG A 165 -11.00 1.50 12.24
N ILE A 166 -10.63 0.47 13.02
CA ILE A 166 -9.31 0.39 13.67
C ILE A 166 -8.23 0.21 12.60
N ALA A 167 -8.40 -0.74 11.68
CA ALA A 167 -7.46 -0.96 10.59
C ALA A 167 -7.23 0.31 9.75
N ALA A 168 -8.29 1.05 9.44
CA ALA A 168 -8.17 2.31 8.69
C ALA A 168 -7.36 3.38 9.43
N GLN A 169 -7.49 3.47 10.75
CA GLN A 169 -6.68 4.40 11.57
C GLN A 169 -5.22 4.02 11.57
N GLU A 170 -4.93 2.73 11.78
CA GLU A 170 -3.57 2.21 11.81
C GLU A 170 -2.90 2.31 10.44
N TYR A 171 -3.59 1.98 9.35
CA TYR A 171 -3.05 2.16 7.99
C TYR A 171 -2.73 3.62 7.69
N ARG A 172 -3.60 4.55 8.07
CA ARG A 172 -3.31 5.98 7.88
C ARG A 172 -2.08 6.44 8.67
N ALA A 173 -1.92 5.95 9.89
CA ALA A 173 -0.74 6.25 10.71
C ALA A 173 0.56 5.73 10.06
N LEU A 174 0.48 4.62 9.34
CA LEU A 174 1.58 4.05 8.55
C LEU A 174 1.82 4.76 7.21
N GLY A 175 0.93 5.66 6.79
CA GLY A 175 0.99 6.33 5.48
C GLY A 175 0.42 5.48 4.33
N ILE A 176 -0.36 4.46 4.65
CA ILE A 176 -1.03 3.58 3.69
C ILE A 176 -2.43 4.12 3.39
N ALA A 177 -2.72 4.37 2.12
CA ALA A 177 -4.01 4.91 1.66
C ALA A 177 -4.96 3.84 1.14
N THR A 178 -4.43 2.71 0.67
CA THR A 178 -5.21 1.64 0.05
C THR A 178 -4.84 0.28 0.64
N ALA A 179 -5.82 -0.46 1.11
CA ALA A 179 -5.67 -1.87 1.47
C ALA A 179 -6.23 -2.75 0.35
N LEU A 180 -5.52 -3.82 -0.01
CA LEU A 180 -6.00 -4.84 -0.95
C LEU A 180 -6.90 -5.83 -0.20
N SER A 181 -7.97 -5.30 0.35
CA SER A 181 -8.95 -6.05 1.16
C SER A 181 -10.30 -5.32 1.19
N PRO A 182 -11.38 -5.99 1.62
CA PRO A 182 -11.46 -7.39 2.02
C PRO A 182 -11.41 -8.34 0.81
N GLN A 183 -11.06 -9.62 1.08
CA GLN A 183 -11.22 -10.68 0.09
C GLN A 183 -12.69 -11.14 0.11
N VAL A 184 -13.39 -10.91 -1.01
CA VAL A 184 -14.86 -11.16 -1.11
C VAL A 184 -15.21 -12.39 -1.93
N ASP A 185 -14.24 -13.24 -2.21
CA ASP A 185 -14.48 -14.53 -2.86
C ASP A 185 -15.44 -15.38 -2.03
N ILE A 186 -16.30 -16.12 -2.70
CA ILE A 186 -17.18 -17.10 -2.04
C ILE A 186 -16.41 -18.42 -1.88
N ALA A 187 -16.30 -18.89 -0.64
CA ALA A 187 -15.50 -20.04 -0.26
C ALA A 187 -16.21 -21.36 -0.59
N THR A 188 -16.30 -21.72 -1.86
CA THR A 188 -16.99 -22.94 -2.33
C THR A 188 -16.12 -24.19 -2.35
N GLU A 189 -14.79 -24.05 -2.18
CA GLU A 189 -13.83 -25.16 -2.18
C GLU A 189 -12.94 -25.08 -0.93
N PRO A 190 -13.15 -25.92 0.09
CA PRO A 190 -12.43 -25.83 1.36
C PRO A 190 -10.93 -26.16 1.27
N ARG A 191 -10.46 -26.79 0.19
CA ARG A 191 -9.04 -27.08 -0.06
C ARG A 191 -8.30 -25.89 -0.64
N TRP A 192 -9.00 -24.83 -1.03
CA TRP A 192 -8.37 -23.62 -1.55
C TRP A 192 -7.53 -22.94 -0.46
N SER A 193 -6.26 -22.68 -0.75
CA SER A 193 -5.28 -22.18 0.23
C SER A 193 -5.60 -20.81 0.83
N ARG A 194 -6.50 -20.04 0.20
CA ARG A 194 -6.91 -18.70 0.67
C ARG A 194 -8.32 -18.69 1.27
N PHE A 195 -8.86 -19.85 1.59
CA PHE A 195 -10.20 -20.01 2.12
C PHE A 195 -10.43 -19.19 3.42
N ASP A 196 -9.44 -19.15 4.31
CA ASP A 196 -9.50 -18.42 5.59
C ASP A 196 -9.55 -16.90 5.47
N GLY A 197 -9.14 -16.36 4.31
CA GLY A 197 -9.25 -14.94 3.98
C GLY A 197 -10.64 -14.48 3.57
N THR A 198 -11.57 -15.41 3.31
CA THR A 198 -12.94 -15.15 2.91
C THR A 198 -13.88 -15.03 4.10
N PHE A 199 -15.11 -14.51 3.85
CA PHE A 199 -16.20 -14.55 4.85
C PHE A 199 -17.04 -15.82 4.77
N GLY A 200 -16.58 -16.88 4.08
CA GLY A 200 -17.24 -18.17 3.96
C GLY A 200 -18.01 -18.36 2.65
N GLU A 201 -18.83 -19.40 2.60
CA GLU A 201 -19.53 -19.86 1.40
C GLU A 201 -20.87 -19.14 1.13
N SER A 202 -21.44 -18.47 2.12
CA SER A 202 -22.71 -17.77 2.01
C SER A 202 -22.54 -16.36 1.43
N SER A 203 -23.04 -16.13 0.22
CA SER A 203 -23.06 -14.81 -0.39
C SER A 203 -23.80 -13.77 0.46
N LYS A 204 -24.89 -14.19 1.11
CA LYS A 204 -25.66 -13.31 2.02
C LYS A 204 -24.84 -12.88 3.24
N LEU A 205 -24.11 -13.81 3.85
CA LEU A 205 -23.24 -13.49 4.98
C LEU A 205 -22.08 -12.62 4.53
N SER A 206 -21.41 -12.97 3.44
CA SER A 206 -20.28 -12.18 2.90
C SER A 206 -20.69 -10.75 2.56
N ALA A 207 -21.91 -10.53 2.03
CA ALA A 207 -22.41 -9.19 1.75
C ALA A 207 -22.78 -8.39 3.00
N ALA A 208 -23.05 -9.07 4.12
CA ALA A 208 -23.38 -8.42 5.39
C ALA A 208 -22.15 -8.04 6.21
N MET A 209 -21.05 -8.80 6.04
CA MET A 209 -19.76 -8.59 6.70
C MET A 209 -18.91 -7.53 5.98
#